data_0dc6f01a4a6e29494927e41d3c3f9589
#
_entry.id   0dc6f01a4a6e29494927e41d3c3f9589
#
_cell.length_a   1.000
_cell.length_b   1.000
_cell.length_c   1.000
_cell.angle_alpha   90.00
_cell.angle_beta   90.00
_cell.angle_gamma   90.00
#
_symmetry.space_group_name_H-M   'P 1'
#
loop_
_entity.id
_entity.type
_entity.pdbx_description
1 polymer ?
#
loop_
_entity_poly.entity_id
_entity_poly.type
_entity_poly.pdbx_seq_one_letter_code
_entity_poly.pdbx_strand_id
1 'polypeptide(L)'
;MHDLLFEQQDDWSAQEPEEFRKTLSGYAKELGLDVDRFDREMKEGTYSAKVKAAYDQAANMGLPGTPTLFFSGQYYRSDQYGFSFYAFDALTRLVLLYERQYVHPPPMLIDRSKTYIATIKTAKGDIVIELYADKAPITVNNFVFLAREGFYDNMTFHRVIPGFMAQTGDPSGTGAGGPGYQFDDEFSPDLKHDKPGVVSMANSGENTNGSQFFITYEAAPDLDGKHAIFGQVIEGMDVLNKLTPRDPQENPEAPEGDRVETITIEEK
;
A
#
# COMPACT_ATOMS: atom_id res chain seq x y z
N MET A 1 -15.35 -23.42 21.85
CA MET A 1 -16.31 -22.45 22.43
C MET A 1 -16.16 -21.08 21.77
N HIS A 2 -14.97 -20.44 21.81
CA HIS A 2 -14.77 -19.12 21.16
C HIS A 2 -15.16 -19.15 19.66
N ASP A 3 -14.57 -20.07 18.89
CA ASP A 3 -14.80 -20.15 17.45
C ASP A 3 -16.26 -20.48 17.14
N LEU A 4 -16.83 -21.43 17.86
CA LEU A 4 -18.24 -21.84 17.72
C LEU A 4 -19.21 -20.68 18.01
N LEU A 5 -18.91 -19.82 19.00
CA LEU A 5 -19.71 -18.63 19.30
C LEU A 5 -19.68 -17.63 18.13
N PHE A 6 -18.52 -17.42 17.50
CA PHE A 6 -18.43 -16.52 16.34
C PHE A 6 -19.06 -17.12 15.08
N GLU A 7 -18.84 -18.40 14.81
CA GLU A 7 -19.42 -19.10 13.64
C GLU A 7 -20.95 -19.14 13.68
N GLN A 8 -21.54 -19.22 14.88
CA GLN A 8 -22.99 -19.33 15.06
C GLN A 8 -23.58 -18.06 15.70
N GLN A 9 -22.99 -16.91 15.47
CA GLN A 9 -23.40 -15.65 16.10
C GLN A 9 -24.87 -15.29 15.77
N ASP A 10 -25.30 -15.54 14.56
CA ASP A 10 -26.68 -15.25 14.12
C ASP A 10 -27.73 -16.08 14.88
N ASP A 11 -27.37 -17.28 15.34
CA ASP A 11 -28.28 -18.20 16.04
C ASP A 11 -28.56 -17.74 17.47
N TRP A 12 -27.63 -17.03 18.13
CA TRP A 12 -27.77 -16.70 19.54
C TRP A 12 -27.82 -15.18 19.84
N SER A 13 -27.40 -14.33 18.92
CA SER A 13 -27.27 -12.87 19.18
C SER A 13 -28.58 -12.17 19.55
N ALA A 14 -29.73 -12.74 19.12
CA ALA A 14 -31.05 -12.21 19.43
C ALA A 14 -31.77 -12.97 20.59
N GLN A 15 -31.11 -13.97 21.22
CA GLN A 15 -31.71 -14.76 22.28
C GLN A 15 -31.77 -14.00 23.59
N GLU A 16 -32.82 -14.29 24.38
CA GLU A 16 -32.92 -13.83 25.77
C GLU A 16 -31.87 -14.54 26.65
N PRO A 17 -31.41 -13.94 27.76
CA PRO A 17 -30.32 -14.47 28.58
C PRO A 17 -30.47 -15.93 29.03
N GLU A 18 -31.69 -16.37 29.36
CA GLU A 18 -31.94 -17.76 29.79
C GLU A 18 -31.90 -18.75 28.63
N GLU A 19 -32.31 -18.34 27.43
CA GLU A 19 -32.19 -19.13 26.22
C GLU A 19 -30.72 -19.25 25.79
N PHE A 20 -30.04 -18.13 25.79
CA PHE A 20 -28.61 -18.10 25.48
C PHE A 20 -27.79 -19.01 26.41
N ARG A 21 -28.10 -19.06 27.71
CA ARG A 21 -27.45 -20.00 28.63
C ARG A 21 -27.63 -21.46 28.19
N LYS A 22 -28.83 -21.86 27.77
CA LYS A 22 -29.07 -23.21 27.27
C LYS A 22 -28.26 -23.51 25.99
N THR A 23 -28.16 -22.53 25.09
CA THR A 23 -27.33 -22.61 23.90
C THR A 23 -25.86 -22.84 24.29
N LEU A 24 -25.32 -22.09 25.25
CA LEU A 24 -23.97 -22.24 25.74
C LEU A 24 -23.72 -23.63 26.37
N SER A 25 -24.66 -24.16 27.16
CA SER A 25 -24.57 -25.52 27.71
C SER A 25 -24.59 -26.60 26.60
N GLY A 26 -25.34 -26.34 25.52
CA GLY A 26 -25.33 -27.15 24.29
C GLY A 26 -23.95 -27.18 23.63
N TYR A 27 -23.36 -26.04 23.44
CA TYR A 27 -22.00 -25.91 22.88
C TYR A 27 -20.93 -26.53 23.78
N ALA A 28 -21.07 -26.40 25.10
CA ALA A 28 -20.18 -27.07 26.04
C ALA A 28 -20.21 -28.59 25.88
N LYS A 29 -21.42 -29.17 25.70
CA LYS A 29 -21.61 -30.58 25.45
C LYS A 29 -21.03 -31.03 24.11
N GLU A 30 -21.25 -30.28 23.04
CA GLU A 30 -20.70 -30.54 21.70
C GLU A 30 -19.17 -30.58 21.72
N LEU A 31 -18.55 -29.70 22.47
CA LEU A 31 -17.11 -29.62 22.66
C LEU A 31 -16.54 -30.64 23.67
N GLY A 32 -17.38 -31.52 24.22
CA GLY A 32 -16.96 -32.54 25.20
C GLY A 32 -16.50 -31.97 26.53
N LEU A 33 -16.95 -30.78 26.93
CA LEU A 33 -16.62 -30.16 28.21
C LEU A 33 -17.48 -30.75 29.32
N ASP A 34 -17.03 -30.62 30.59
CA ASP A 34 -17.82 -30.94 31.77
C ASP A 34 -18.98 -29.94 31.93
N VAL A 35 -20.15 -30.34 31.45
CA VAL A 35 -21.35 -29.49 31.41
C VAL A 35 -21.85 -29.12 32.78
N ASP A 36 -21.79 -30.06 33.77
CA ASP A 36 -22.23 -29.79 35.14
C ASP A 36 -21.34 -28.75 35.82
N ARG A 37 -20.07 -28.82 35.57
CA ARG A 37 -19.11 -27.82 36.02
C ARG A 37 -19.31 -26.49 35.34
N PHE A 38 -19.49 -26.50 33.99
CA PHE A 38 -19.74 -25.30 33.20
C PHE A 38 -20.98 -24.54 33.68
N ASP A 39 -22.11 -25.24 33.83
CA ASP A 39 -23.37 -24.66 34.28
C ASP A 39 -23.29 -24.10 35.70
N ARG A 40 -22.60 -24.79 36.61
CA ARG A 40 -22.36 -24.33 37.98
C ARG A 40 -21.53 -23.04 37.97
N GLU A 41 -20.38 -23.03 37.30
CA GLU A 41 -19.50 -21.85 37.23
C GLU A 41 -20.18 -20.64 36.60
N MET A 42 -21.00 -20.87 35.54
CA MET A 42 -21.83 -19.81 34.93
C MET A 42 -22.88 -19.26 35.90
N LYS A 43 -23.57 -20.13 36.65
CA LYS A 43 -24.59 -19.74 37.60
C LYS A 43 -24.02 -19.00 38.81
N GLU A 44 -22.89 -19.42 39.31
CA GLU A 44 -22.17 -18.81 40.44
C GLU A 44 -21.43 -17.53 40.05
N GLY A 45 -21.27 -17.26 38.75
CA GLY A 45 -20.54 -16.11 38.28
C GLY A 45 -19.04 -16.14 38.61
N THR A 46 -18.45 -17.34 38.64
CA THR A 46 -17.06 -17.61 39.06
C THR A 46 -16.05 -16.63 38.45
N TYR A 47 -16.27 -16.22 37.19
CA TYR A 47 -15.36 -15.35 36.47
C TYR A 47 -15.83 -13.89 36.36
N SER A 48 -16.97 -13.53 36.96
CA SER A 48 -17.56 -12.18 36.82
C SER A 48 -16.63 -11.08 37.32
N ALA A 49 -15.90 -11.29 38.40
CA ALA A 49 -14.94 -10.31 38.92
C ALA A 49 -13.76 -10.09 37.94
N LYS A 50 -13.25 -11.16 37.29
CA LYS A 50 -12.19 -11.07 36.30
C LYS A 50 -12.63 -10.35 35.06
N VAL A 51 -13.84 -10.67 34.53
CA VAL A 51 -14.43 -10.01 33.38
C VAL A 51 -14.67 -8.53 33.66
N LYS A 52 -15.24 -8.21 34.84
CA LYS A 52 -15.44 -6.83 35.26
C LYS A 52 -14.15 -6.03 35.33
N ALA A 53 -13.11 -6.61 35.94
CA ALA A 53 -11.79 -5.94 36.05
C ALA A 53 -11.20 -5.64 34.67
N ALA A 54 -11.31 -6.57 33.68
CA ALA A 54 -10.87 -6.36 32.32
C ALA A 54 -11.67 -5.27 31.62
N TYR A 55 -12.99 -5.25 31.80
CA TYR A 55 -13.87 -4.21 31.27
C TYR A 55 -13.50 -2.83 31.84
N ASP A 56 -13.38 -2.72 33.17
CA ASP A 56 -13.04 -1.47 33.85
C ASP A 56 -11.66 -0.95 33.38
N GLN A 57 -10.69 -1.86 33.17
CA GLN A 57 -9.37 -1.49 32.61
C GLN A 57 -9.51 -0.94 31.20
N ALA A 58 -10.24 -1.60 30.31
CA ALA A 58 -10.47 -1.14 28.95
C ALA A 58 -11.18 0.22 28.91
N ALA A 59 -12.20 0.40 29.76
CA ALA A 59 -12.92 1.67 29.89
C ALA A 59 -12.01 2.81 30.38
N ASN A 60 -11.14 2.53 31.38
CA ASN A 60 -10.16 3.51 31.87
C ASN A 60 -9.10 3.89 30.84
N MET A 61 -8.80 3.00 29.90
CA MET A 61 -7.92 3.26 28.75
C MET A 61 -8.63 4.03 27.63
N GLY A 62 -9.93 4.30 27.75
CA GLY A 62 -10.72 4.98 26.74
C GLY A 62 -10.96 4.16 25.47
N LEU A 63 -10.92 2.81 25.57
CA LEU A 63 -11.16 1.95 24.41
C LEU A 63 -12.63 1.99 24.01
N PRO A 64 -12.95 2.21 22.70
CA PRO A 64 -14.33 2.40 22.25
C PRO A 64 -15.15 1.11 22.24
N GLY A 65 -14.50 -0.04 22.26
CA GLY A 65 -15.15 -1.36 22.19
C GLY A 65 -14.20 -2.46 21.76
N THR A 66 -14.76 -3.60 21.37
CA THR A 66 -14.02 -4.78 20.90
C THR A 66 -14.46 -5.17 19.49
N PRO A 67 -13.53 -5.58 18.61
CA PRO A 67 -12.09 -5.56 18.81
C PRO A 67 -11.50 -4.15 18.70
N THR A 68 -10.52 -3.82 19.52
CA THR A 68 -9.69 -2.62 19.39
C THR A 68 -8.27 -3.03 19.05
N LEU A 69 -7.71 -2.45 18.02
CA LEU A 69 -6.39 -2.76 17.52
C LEU A 69 -5.45 -1.55 17.57
N PHE A 70 -4.17 -1.85 17.75
CA PHE A 70 -3.08 -0.86 17.74
C PHE A 70 -1.99 -1.32 16.78
N PHE A 71 -1.49 -0.40 15.95
CA PHE A 71 -0.30 -0.59 15.12
C PHE A 71 0.80 0.35 15.61
N SER A 72 1.96 -0.19 15.95
CA SER A 72 3.10 0.61 16.45
C SER A 72 2.69 1.58 17.56
N GLY A 73 1.80 1.15 18.47
CA GLY A 73 1.29 1.97 19.58
C GLY A 73 0.23 3.02 19.19
N GLN A 74 -0.13 3.12 17.94
CA GLN A 74 -1.20 4.00 17.45
C GLN A 74 -2.53 3.25 17.32
N TYR A 75 -3.62 3.91 17.68
CA TYR A 75 -4.96 3.35 17.55
C TYR A 75 -5.31 3.11 16.08
N TYR A 76 -5.72 1.88 15.77
CA TYR A 76 -6.17 1.53 14.42
C TYR A 76 -7.60 1.99 14.17
N ARG A 77 -7.78 2.87 13.21
CA ARG A 77 -9.07 3.42 12.82
C ARG A 77 -9.79 2.49 11.84
N SER A 78 -10.45 1.45 12.35
CA SER A 78 -11.19 0.49 11.52
C SER A 78 -12.39 1.11 10.79
N ASP A 79 -12.91 2.21 11.30
CA ASP A 79 -13.93 3.06 10.65
C ASP A 79 -13.41 3.76 9.38
N GLN A 80 -12.11 4.03 9.33
CA GLN A 80 -11.45 4.70 8.21
C GLN A 80 -10.81 3.71 7.23
N TYR A 81 -10.18 2.65 7.71
CA TYR A 81 -9.36 1.73 6.90
C TYR A 81 -10.03 0.38 6.65
N GLY A 82 -11.19 0.13 7.25
CA GLY A 82 -11.86 -1.18 7.20
C GLY A 82 -11.25 -2.22 8.14
N PHE A 83 -11.83 -3.41 8.13
CA PHE A 83 -11.42 -4.53 8.96
C PHE A 83 -11.21 -5.76 8.09
N SER A 84 -10.11 -5.78 7.34
CA SER A 84 -9.77 -6.87 6.43
C SER A 84 -8.28 -7.17 6.47
N PHE A 85 -7.91 -8.38 6.02
CA PHE A 85 -6.50 -8.75 5.85
C PHE A 85 -5.74 -7.74 4.98
N TYR A 86 -6.35 -7.30 3.88
CA TYR A 86 -5.73 -6.35 2.95
C TYR A 86 -5.45 -4.98 3.58
N ALA A 87 -6.37 -4.49 4.43
CA ALA A 87 -6.18 -3.24 5.15
C ALA A 87 -5.01 -3.32 6.14
N PHE A 88 -4.89 -4.45 6.86
CA PHE A 88 -3.78 -4.68 7.79
C PHE A 88 -2.46 -4.86 7.07
N ASP A 89 -2.44 -5.62 5.97
CA ASP A 89 -1.24 -5.83 5.15
C ASP A 89 -0.73 -4.51 4.57
N ALA A 90 -1.62 -3.71 3.96
CA ALA A 90 -1.28 -2.40 3.41
C ALA A 90 -0.70 -1.46 4.48
N LEU A 91 -1.32 -1.39 5.67
CA LEU A 91 -0.82 -0.57 6.76
C LEU A 91 0.54 -1.07 7.26
N THR A 92 0.72 -2.38 7.36
CA THR A 92 2.00 -2.98 7.80
C THR A 92 3.12 -2.61 6.82
N ARG A 93 2.88 -2.71 5.52
CA ARG A 93 3.83 -2.31 4.47
C ARG A 93 4.20 -0.83 4.53
N LEU A 94 3.21 0.04 4.79
CA LEU A 94 3.47 1.47 4.97
C LEU A 94 4.31 1.75 6.22
N VAL A 95 4.04 1.08 7.34
CA VAL A 95 4.83 1.22 8.57
C VAL A 95 6.27 0.74 8.34
N LEU A 96 6.47 -0.40 7.68
CA LEU A 96 7.82 -0.90 7.35
C LEU A 96 8.57 0.02 6.38
N LEU A 97 7.86 0.77 5.55
CA LEU A 97 8.49 1.74 4.64
C LEU A 97 9.13 2.91 5.38
N TYR A 98 8.68 3.27 6.60
CA TYR A 98 9.26 4.37 7.39
C TYR A 98 10.77 4.25 7.59
N GLU A 99 11.29 3.04 7.75
CA GLU A 99 12.73 2.80 7.92
C GLU A 99 13.55 3.07 6.65
N ARG A 100 12.89 3.17 5.50
CA ARG A 100 13.49 3.42 4.19
C ARG A 100 13.27 4.85 3.69
N GLN A 101 12.57 5.68 4.46
CA GLN A 101 12.24 7.03 4.09
C GLN A 101 13.36 8.02 4.44
N TYR A 102 13.42 9.09 3.68
CA TYR A 102 14.35 10.20 3.85
C TYR A 102 13.62 11.42 4.41
N VAL A 103 14.31 12.25 5.16
CA VAL A 103 13.73 13.47 5.78
C VAL A 103 13.61 14.62 4.77
N HIS A 104 14.50 14.66 3.78
CA HIS A 104 14.57 15.74 2.81
C HIS A 104 14.89 15.22 1.41
N PRO A 105 14.52 15.96 0.34
CA PRO A 105 14.98 15.68 -1.01
C PRO A 105 16.52 15.68 -1.10
N PRO A 106 17.10 14.88 -2.01
CA PRO A 106 18.55 14.86 -2.18
C PRO A 106 19.08 16.19 -2.71
N PRO A 107 20.33 16.57 -2.35
CA PRO A 107 21.00 17.66 -3.03
C PRO A 107 21.18 17.33 -4.51
N MET A 108 21.50 18.31 -5.35
CA MET A 108 21.74 18.08 -6.78
C MET A 108 23.03 17.24 -6.95
N LEU A 109 22.87 16.00 -7.43
CA LEU A 109 23.96 15.00 -7.60
C LEU A 109 24.26 14.72 -9.07
N ILE A 110 23.33 15.06 -9.97
CA ILE A 110 23.50 14.82 -11.41
C ILE A 110 24.14 16.02 -12.12
N ASP A 111 24.81 15.74 -13.23
CA ASP A 111 25.28 16.73 -14.18
C ASP A 111 24.23 16.86 -15.31
N ARG A 112 23.62 18.04 -15.44
CA ARG A 112 22.58 18.32 -16.43
C ARG A 112 23.06 18.23 -17.88
N SER A 113 24.37 18.26 -18.12
CA SER A 113 24.95 18.14 -19.46
C SER A 113 25.16 16.70 -19.91
N LYS A 114 24.96 15.73 -19.00
CA LYS A 114 25.12 14.31 -19.28
C LYS A 114 23.79 13.65 -19.62
N THR A 115 23.91 12.53 -20.32
CA THR A 115 22.76 11.64 -20.60
C THR A 115 22.69 10.58 -19.52
N TYR A 116 21.49 10.34 -18.99
CA TYR A 116 21.20 9.30 -18.01
C TYR A 116 20.23 8.28 -18.64
N ILE A 117 20.61 7.01 -18.57
CA ILE A 117 19.78 5.89 -19.02
C ILE A 117 19.41 5.06 -17.79
N ALA A 118 18.13 4.89 -17.56
CA ALA A 118 17.61 4.01 -16.53
C ALA A 118 17.14 2.69 -17.15
N THR A 119 17.49 1.57 -16.51
CA THR A 119 16.98 0.25 -16.88
C THR A 119 16.17 -0.33 -15.73
N ILE A 120 14.85 -0.46 -15.94
CA ILE A 120 13.95 -1.16 -15.02
C ILE A 120 14.01 -2.65 -15.34
N LYS A 121 14.51 -3.47 -14.41
CA LYS A 121 14.59 -4.92 -14.56
C LYS A 121 13.35 -5.59 -14.00
N THR A 122 12.74 -6.45 -14.80
CA THR A 122 11.58 -7.26 -14.41
C THR A 122 11.73 -8.71 -14.87
N ALA A 123 10.99 -9.63 -14.29
CA ALA A 123 10.95 -11.02 -14.76
C ALA A 123 10.41 -11.16 -16.20
N LYS A 124 9.74 -10.13 -16.73
CA LYS A 124 9.19 -10.10 -18.10
C LYS A 124 10.16 -9.49 -19.13
N GLY A 125 11.30 -8.95 -18.66
CA GLY A 125 12.34 -8.30 -19.45
C GLY A 125 12.69 -6.91 -18.91
N ASP A 126 13.52 -6.21 -19.63
CA ASP A 126 14.04 -4.90 -19.27
C ASP A 126 13.24 -3.79 -19.99
N ILE A 127 13.00 -2.67 -19.29
CA ILE A 127 12.44 -1.43 -19.85
C ILE A 127 13.53 -0.37 -19.72
N VAL A 128 13.98 0.18 -20.84
CA VAL A 128 15.07 1.15 -20.89
C VAL A 128 14.52 2.54 -21.17
N ILE A 129 14.91 3.49 -20.32
CA ILE A 129 14.39 4.87 -20.31
C ILE A 129 15.55 5.85 -20.49
N GLU A 130 15.43 6.77 -21.42
CA GLU A 130 16.26 7.98 -21.47
C GLU A 130 15.66 9.04 -20.55
N LEU A 131 16.48 9.60 -19.63
CA LEU A 131 16.08 10.61 -18.67
C LEU A 131 16.44 12.02 -19.17
N TYR A 132 15.54 12.96 -19.02
CA TYR A 132 15.68 14.34 -19.51
C TYR A 132 16.34 15.26 -18.45
N ALA A 133 17.61 15.03 -18.15
CA ALA A 133 18.36 15.75 -17.11
C ALA A 133 18.51 17.28 -17.38
N ASP A 134 18.42 17.68 -18.64
CA ASP A 134 18.46 19.10 -19.07
C ASP A 134 17.10 19.80 -18.92
N LYS A 135 15.98 19.05 -19.01
CA LYS A 135 14.62 19.61 -19.05
C LYS A 135 13.86 19.47 -17.74
N ALA A 136 14.17 18.41 -16.96
CA ALA A 136 13.58 18.12 -15.66
C ALA A 136 14.67 17.72 -14.63
N PRO A 137 15.67 18.58 -14.37
CA PRO A 137 16.83 18.25 -13.57
C PRO A 137 16.53 17.88 -12.12
N ILE A 138 15.54 18.49 -11.48
CA ILE A 138 15.15 18.18 -10.09
C ILE A 138 14.52 16.78 -10.03
N THR A 139 13.62 16.51 -10.95
CA THR A 139 12.90 15.23 -11.06
C THR A 139 13.86 14.10 -11.40
N VAL A 140 14.74 14.29 -12.40
CA VAL A 140 15.76 13.30 -12.77
C VAL A 140 16.75 13.07 -11.64
N ASN A 141 17.21 14.14 -10.94
CA ASN A 141 18.06 14.01 -9.77
C ASN A 141 17.43 13.14 -8.67
N ASN A 142 16.17 13.39 -8.35
CA ASN A 142 15.41 12.61 -7.38
C ASN A 142 15.34 11.15 -7.80
N PHE A 143 14.96 10.88 -9.04
CA PHE A 143 14.83 9.51 -9.56
C PHE A 143 16.17 8.77 -9.56
N VAL A 144 17.25 9.39 -10.04
CA VAL A 144 18.60 8.82 -10.07
C VAL A 144 19.12 8.52 -8.67
N PHE A 145 18.90 9.45 -7.72
CA PHE A 145 19.27 9.25 -6.31
C PHE A 145 18.56 8.01 -5.74
N LEU A 146 17.23 7.96 -5.84
CA LEU A 146 16.44 6.86 -5.29
C LEU A 146 16.78 5.51 -5.95
N ALA A 147 17.07 5.49 -7.25
CA ALA A 147 17.48 4.29 -7.95
C ALA A 147 18.87 3.80 -7.47
N ARG A 148 19.85 4.71 -7.31
CA ARG A 148 21.19 4.37 -6.82
C ARG A 148 21.22 3.89 -5.37
N GLU A 149 20.29 4.39 -4.54
CA GLU A 149 20.12 3.96 -3.14
C GLU A 149 19.32 2.64 -3.01
N GLY A 150 18.86 2.03 -4.13
CA GLY A 150 18.07 0.81 -4.11
C GLY A 150 16.66 1.01 -3.55
N PHE A 151 16.16 2.25 -3.50
CA PHE A 151 14.81 2.54 -3.00
C PHE A 151 13.74 1.82 -3.82
N TYR A 152 13.97 1.65 -5.12
CA TYR A 152 13.06 0.98 -6.05
C TYR A 152 13.23 -0.55 -6.13
N ASP A 153 14.15 -1.14 -5.36
CA ASP A 153 14.39 -2.57 -5.40
C ASP A 153 13.22 -3.36 -4.80
N ASN A 154 12.81 -4.41 -5.52
CA ASN A 154 11.75 -5.32 -5.10
C ASN A 154 10.36 -4.69 -4.92
N MET A 155 10.10 -3.53 -5.53
CA MET A 155 8.74 -2.96 -5.61
C MET A 155 7.90 -3.62 -6.71
N THR A 156 6.68 -3.14 -6.92
CA THR A 156 5.77 -3.67 -7.95
C THR A 156 5.19 -2.56 -8.82
N PHE A 157 4.75 -2.92 -10.02
CA PHE A 157 3.80 -2.11 -10.78
C PHE A 157 2.43 -2.26 -10.12
N HIS A 158 2.17 -1.44 -9.11
CA HIS A 158 0.97 -1.58 -8.26
C HIS A 158 -0.33 -1.16 -8.96
N ARG A 159 -0.24 -0.41 -10.08
CA ARG A 159 -1.39 -0.03 -10.90
C ARG A 159 -1.03 -0.08 -12.39
N VAL A 160 -1.73 -0.93 -13.14
CA VAL A 160 -1.52 -1.15 -14.59
C VAL A 160 -2.86 -1.12 -15.28
N ILE A 161 -3.12 -0.04 -16.03
CA ILE A 161 -4.36 0.15 -16.78
C ILE A 161 -4.03 0.11 -18.27
N PRO A 162 -4.38 -0.97 -18.96
CA PRO A 162 -4.14 -1.11 -20.41
C PRO A 162 -4.72 0.06 -21.19
N GLY A 163 -3.95 0.55 -22.19
CA GLY A 163 -4.34 1.70 -23.01
C GLY A 163 -4.21 3.05 -22.28
N PHE A 164 -3.78 3.08 -21.03
CA PHE A 164 -3.54 4.33 -20.30
C PHE A 164 -2.11 4.39 -19.75
N MET A 165 -1.81 3.73 -18.61
CA MET A 165 -0.48 3.80 -18.00
C MET A 165 -0.17 2.60 -17.09
N ALA A 166 1.12 2.39 -16.82
CA ALA A 166 1.64 1.51 -15.78
C ALA A 166 2.36 2.34 -14.71
N GLN A 167 1.88 2.29 -13.46
CA GLN A 167 2.38 3.08 -12.33
C GLN A 167 3.13 2.19 -11.34
N THR A 168 4.26 2.72 -10.86
CA THR A 168 5.16 2.10 -9.90
C THR A 168 5.85 3.17 -9.03
N GLY A 169 6.95 2.83 -8.35
CA GLY A 169 7.73 3.79 -7.55
C GLY A 169 7.32 3.87 -6.08
N ASP A 170 6.42 2.99 -5.63
CA ASP A 170 6.05 2.83 -4.22
C ASP A 170 6.57 1.47 -3.70
N PRO A 171 7.60 1.45 -2.83
CA PRO A 171 8.10 0.19 -2.27
C PRO A 171 7.10 -0.56 -1.41
N SER A 172 6.07 0.12 -0.88
CA SER A 172 4.99 -0.55 -0.15
C SER A 172 4.00 -1.28 -1.07
N GLY A 173 3.93 -0.90 -2.35
CA GLY A 173 2.98 -1.43 -3.34
C GLY A 173 1.52 -1.07 -3.08
N THR A 174 1.24 -0.16 -2.15
CA THR A 174 -0.11 0.27 -1.78
C THR A 174 -0.65 1.43 -2.63
N GLY A 175 0.25 2.16 -3.32
CA GLY A 175 -0.05 3.42 -4.01
C GLY A 175 -0.05 4.65 -3.08
N ALA A 176 0.13 4.47 -1.76
CA ALA A 176 0.19 5.55 -0.78
C ALA A 176 1.61 5.80 -0.23
N GLY A 177 2.57 4.92 -0.53
CA GLY A 177 3.94 5.04 -0.08
C GLY A 177 4.75 6.03 -0.92
N GLY A 178 5.87 6.49 -0.34
CA GLY A 178 6.77 7.43 -0.97
C GLY A 178 8.08 7.59 -0.20
N PRO A 179 8.98 8.49 -0.65
CA PRO A 179 10.33 8.59 -0.13
C PRO A 179 10.44 9.32 1.22
N GLY A 180 9.32 9.77 1.80
CA GLY A 180 9.28 10.53 3.06
C GLY A 180 9.29 12.06 2.89
N TYR A 181 9.45 12.53 1.68
CA TYR A 181 9.42 13.97 1.31
C TYR A 181 8.63 14.18 0.03
N GLN A 182 8.30 15.42 -0.26
CA GLN A 182 7.71 15.87 -1.52
C GLN A 182 8.58 16.97 -2.13
N PHE A 183 8.45 17.17 -3.45
CA PHE A 183 9.11 18.27 -4.17
C PHE A 183 8.18 18.85 -5.24
N ASP A 184 8.49 20.07 -5.66
CA ASP A 184 7.67 20.86 -6.55
C ASP A 184 7.61 20.27 -7.97
N ASP A 185 6.55 20.60 -8.69
CA ASP A 185 6.39 20.26 -10.09
C ASP A 185 7.45 20.92 -10.97
N GLU A 186 7.92 20.18 -11.98
CA GLU A 186 8.92 20.64 -12.93
C GLU A 186 8.40 20.44 -14.36
N PHE A 187 7.70 21.45 -14.86
CA PHE A 187 7.11 21.41 -16.20
C PHE A 187 8.03 22.06 -17.24
N SER A 188 8.31 21.31 -18.32
CA SER A 188 8.98 21.85 -19.50
C SER A 188 7.96 22.03 -20.63
N PRO A 189 7.90 23.21 -21.31
CA PRO A 189 6.95 23.47 -22.37
C PRO A 189 7.14 22.55 -23.60
N ASP A 190 8.34 22.01 -23.75
CA ASP A 190 8.72 21.14 -24.87
C ASP A 190 8.31 19.67 -24.65
N LEU A 191 7.93 19.30 -23.41
CA LEU A 191 7.56 17.93 -23.08
C LEU A 191 6.04 17.78 -23.02
N LYS A 192 5.54 16.78 -23.72
CA LYS A 192 4.12 16.47 -23.84
C LYS A 192 3.86 14.98 -23.70
N HIS A 193 2.69 14.63 -23.17
CA HIS A 193 2.20 13.25 -23.16
C HIS A 193 1.55 12.91 -24.53
N ASP A 194 2.31 13.09 -25.62
CA ASP A 194 1.81 13.01 -26.98
C ASP A 194 2.02 11.64 -27.67
N LYS A 195 2.64 10.70 -26.98
CA LYS A 195 3.02 9.38 -27.50
C LYS A 195 3.13 8.30 -26.42
N PRO A 196 3.20 7.01 -26.80
CA PRO A 196 3.51 5.94 -25.87
C PRO A 196 4.90 6.06 -25.24
N GLY A 197 5.06 5.51 -24.04
CA GLY A 197 6.35 5.39 -23.35
C GLY A 197 6.84 6.68 -22.68
N VAL A 198 6.01 7.72 -22.59
CA VAL A 198 6.34 8.91 -21.78
C VAL A 198 6.40 8.52 -20.31
N VAL A 199 7.50 8.92 -19.62
CA VAL A 199 7.72 8.67 -18.20
C VAL A 199 7.48 9.95 -17.41
N SER A 200 6.56 9.89 -16.45
CA SER A 200 6.07 11.08 -15.76
C SER A 200 5.83 10.80 -14.27
N MET A 201 5.95 11.84 -13.42
CA MET A 201 5.71 11.70 -11.98
C MET A 201 4.23 11.53 -11.67
N ALA A 202 3.92 10.55 -10.84
CA ALA A 202 2.63 10.48 -10.15
C ALA A 202 2.64 11.45 -8.96
N ASN A 203 1.51 12.13 -8.74
CA ASN A 203 1.32 13.07 -7.62
C ASN A 203 -0.11 13.02 -7.09
N SER A 204 -0.36 13.66 -5.95
CA SER A 204 -1.68 13.83 -5.32
C SER A 204 -2.20 15.28 -5.43
N GLY A 205 -1.74 16.03 -6.41
CA GLY A 205 -2.00 17.44 -6.65
C GLY A 205 -0.70 18.20 -6.90
N GLU A 206 -0.81 19.51 -7.06
CA GLU A 206 0.33 20.39 -7.36
C GLU A 206 1.43 20.27 -6.28
N ASN A 207 2.70 20.17 -6.72
CA ASN A 207 3.87 20.18 -5.86
C ASN A 207 3.91 19.02 -4.82
N THR A 208 3.38 17.85 -5.17
CA THR A 208 3.38 16.67 -4.30
C THR A 208 4.14 15.48 -4.91
N ASN A 209 5.14 15.74 -5.76
CA ASN A 209 5.95 14.69 -6.34
C ASN A 209 6.80 14.00 -5.27
N GLY A 210 6.96 12.69 -5.39
CA GLY A 210 7.75 11.88 -4.45
C GLY A 210 8.63 10.87 -5.18
N SER A 211 8.32 9.58 -5.04
CA SER A 211 9.04 8.50 -5.74
C SER A 211 8.19 7.83 -6.82
N GLN A 212 6.86 7.97 -6.77
CA GLN A 212 5.98 7.28 -7.70
C GLN A 212 6.02 7.91 -9.08
N PHE A 213 6.04 7.06 -10.11
CA PHE A 213 6.02 7.46 -11.52
C PHE A 213 5.19 6.50 -12.35
N PHE A 214 4.81 6.92 -13.53
CA PHE A 214 4.10 6.08 -14.48
C PHE A 214 4.70 6.18 -15.89
N ILE A 215 4.42 5.16 -16.69
CA ILE A 215 4.80 5.06 -18.09
C ILE A 215 3.52 4.94 -18.90
N THR A 216 3.33 5.79 -19.91
CA THR A 216 2.12 5.81 -20.73
C THR A 216 2.12 4.68 -21.77
N TYR A 217 0.95 4.05 -21.98
CA TYR A 217 0.73 3.11 -23.10
C TYR A 217 0.38 3.84 -24.40
N GLU A 218 -0.25 4.99 -24.30
CA GLU A 218 -0.72 5.82 -25.41
C GLU A 218 -0.55 7.30 -25.07
N ALA A 219 -0.86 8.18 -26.03
CA ALA A 219 -0.89 9.61 -25.78
C ALA A 219 -1.97 9.96 -24.75
N ALA A 220 -1.63 10.82 -23.78
CA ALA A 220 -2.49 11.24 -22.69
C ALA A 220 -2.40 12.77 -22.47
N PRO A 221 -2.81 13.61 -23.42
CA PRO A 221 -2.60 15.05 -23.36
C PRO A 221 -3.28 15.74 -22.18
N ASP A 222 -4.30 15.13 -21.58
CA ASP A 222 -4.97 15.63 -20.39
C ASP A 222 -4.07 15.66 -19.14
N LEU A 223 -2.90 15.00 -19.17
CA LEU A 223 -1.89 14.99 -18.13
C LEU A 223 -0.87 16.13 -18.27
N ASP A 224 -0.85 16.83 -19.40
CA ASP A 224 0.04 17.96 -19.66
C ASP A 224 -0.16 19.09 -18.61
N GLY A 225 0.94 19.57 -18.03
CA GLY A 225 0.91 20.60 -17.00
C GLY A 225 0.36 20.16 -15.64
N LYS A 226 0.13 18.85 -15.46
CA LYS A 226 -0.29 18.25 -14.18
C LYS A 226 0.73 17.26 -13.63
N HIS A 227 1.46 16.59 -14.53
CA HIS A 227 2.47 15.59 -14.18
C HIS A 227 3.79 15.94 -14.86
N ALA A 228 4.87 15.98 -14.07
CA ALA A 228 6.20 16.34 -14.55
C ALA A 228 6.79 15.20 -15.40
N ILE A 229 6.98 15.44 -16.69
CA ILE A 229 7.62 14.50 -17.62
C ILE A 229 9.12 14.58 -17.42
N PHE A 230 9.77 13.42 -17.21
CA PHE A 230 11.22 13.37 -16.97
C PHE A 230 11.97 12.32 -17.79
N GLY A 231 11.28 11.58 -18.66
CA GLY A 231 11.93 10.58 -19.49
C GLY A 231 11.05 10.00 -20.60
N GLN A 232 11.65 9.12 -21.39
CA GLN A 232 11.02 8.38 -22.47
C GLN A 232 11.56 6.96 -22.52
N VAL A 233 10.69 5.98 -22.65
CA VAL A 233 11.07 4.59 -22.95
C VAL A 233 11.68 4.55 -24.36
N ILE A 234 12.91 4.06 -24.44
CA ILE A 234 13.64 3.88 -25.71
C ILE A 234 13.70 2.40 -26.12
N GLU A 235 13.60 1.46 -25.16
CA GLU A 235 13.53 0.03 -25.42
C GLU A 235 12.59 -0.64 -24.38
N GLY A 236 11.91 -1.74 -24.75
CA GLY A 236 11.11 -2.53 -23.82
C GLY A 236 9.63 -2.14 -23.75
N MET A 237 9.07 -1.41 -24.72
CA MET A 237 7.63 -1.18 -24.81
C MET A 237 6.84 -2.48 -24.96
N ASP A 238 7.41 -3.52 -25.56
CA ASP A 238 6.82 -4.85 -25.63
C ASP A 238 6.79 -5.55 -24.26
N VAL A 239 7.77 -5.25 -23.37
CA VAL A 239 7.80 -5.70 -21.98
C VAL A 239 6.71 -4.98 -21.17
N LEU A 240 6.60 -3.66 -21.34
CA LEU A 240 5.54 -2.87 -20.71
C LEU A 240 4.15 -3.42 -21.05
N ASN A 241 3.92 -3.78 -22.32
CA ASN A 241 2.66 -4.36 -22.80
C ASN A 241 2.36 -5.77 -22.25
N LYS A 242 3.35 -6.47 -21.69
CA LYS A 242 3.17 -7.79 -21.05
C LYS A 242 2.85 -7.66 -19.56
N LEU A 243 2.89 -6.47 -18.98
CA LEU A 243 2.55 -6.28 -17.57
C LEU A 243 1.11 -6.71 -17.30
N THR A 244 0.91 -7.36 -16.17
CA THR A 244 -0.40 -7.87 -15.75
C THR A 244 -1.32 -6.70 -15.39
N PRO A 245 -2.48 -6.56 -16.04
CA PRO A 245 -3.45 -5.52 -15.69
C PRO A 245 -3.84 -5.59 -14.22
N ARG A 246 -3.84 -4.45 -13.54
CA ARG A 246 -4.20 -4.31 -12.14
C ARG A 246 -4.70 -2.90 -11.84
N ASP A 247 -5.90 -2.78 -11.31
CA ASP A 247 -6.40 -1.54 -10.73
C ASP A 247 -6.87 -1.80 -9.28
N PRO A 248 -6.08 -1.37 -8.27
CA PRO A 248 -6.46 -1.56 -6.88
C PRO A 248 -7.67 -0.71 -6.45
N GLN A 249 -8.09 0.28 -7.25
CA GLN A 249 -9.31 1.04 -6.99
C GLN A 249 -10.56 0.24 -7.35
N GLU A 250 -10.49 -0.57 -8.41
CA GLU A 250 -11.59 -1.44 -8.82
C GLU A 250 -11.58 -2.78 -8.07
N ASN A 251 -10.38 -3.33 -7.81
CA ASN A 251 -10.21 -4.59 -7.11
C ASN A 251 -9.04 -4.49 -6.11
N PRO A 252 -9.29 -4.03 -4.88
CA PRO A 252 -8.27 -3.95 -3.83
C PRO A 252 -7.62 -5.30 -3.48
N GLU A 253 -8.33 -6.41 -3.71
CA GLU A 253 -7.90 -7.77 -3.40
C GLU A 253 -7.14 -8.45 -4.55
N ALA A 254 -6.95 -7.73 -5.68
CA ALA A 254 -6.17 -8.28 -6.79
C ALA A 254 -4.76 -8.68 -6.34
N PRO A 255 -4.19 -9.76 -6.88
CA PRO A 255 -2.81 -10.17 -6.59
C PRO A 255 -1.82 -9.01 -6.78
N GLU A 256 -0.67 -9.11 -6.14
CA GLU A 256 0.41 -8.13 -6.33
C GLU A 256 0.74 -7.96 -7.82
N GLY A 257 1.11 -6.74 -8.21
CA GLY A 257 1.53 -6.44 -9.57
C GLY A 257 2.88 -7.07 -9.90
N ASP A 258 3.26 -7.01 -11.18
CA ASP A 258 4.56 -7.50 -11.65
C ASP A 258 5.70 -6.80 -10.92
N ARG A 259 6.70 -7.58 -10.51
CA ARG A 259 7.80 -7.09 -9.70
C ARG A 259 8.82 -6.33 -10.56
N VAL A 260 9.26 -5.19 -10.03
CA VAL A 260 10.51 -4.52 -10.41
C VAL A 260 11.61 -5.10 -9.53
N GLU A 261 12.56 -5.79 -10.12
CA GLU A 261 13.70 -6.37 -9.39
C GLU A 261 14.64 -5.27 -8.90
N THR A 262 15.03 -4.38 -9.80
CA THR A 262 15.86 -3.20 -9.51
C THR A 262 15.77 -2.19 -10.65
N ILE A 263 16.22 -0.95 -10.38
CA ILE A 263 16.44 0.07 -11.41
C ILE A 263 17.91 0.46 -11.40
N THR A 264 18.60 0.28 -12.52
CA THR A 264 20.01 0.66 -12.68
C THR A 264 20.16 1.92 -13.51
N ILE A 265 21.15 2.75 -13.19
CA ILE A 265 21.43 4.01 -13.89
C ILE A 265 22.79 3.94 -14.56
N GLU A 266 22.82 4.19 -15.87
CA GLU A 266 24.02 4.42 -16.67
C GLU A 266 24.13 5.91 -16.96
N GLU A 267 25.32 6.47 -16.77
CA GLU A 267 25.65 7.88 -17.01
C GLU A 267 26.62 7.94 -18.20
N LYS A 268 26.30 8.72 -19.23
CA LYS A 268 27.07 8.88 -20.48
C LYS A 268 27.51 10.32 -20.71
#